data_f57f654849c0a5730018b237022335f1
#
_entry.id   f57f654849c0a5730018b237022335f1
#
_cell.length_a   1.000
_cell.length_b   1.000
_cell.length_c   1.000
_cell.angle_alpha   90.00
_cell.angle_beta   90.00
_cell.angle_gamma   90.00
#
_symmetry.space_group_name_H-M   'P 1'
#
loop_
_entity.id
_entity.type
_entity.pdbx_description
1 polymer ?
#
loop_
_entity_poly.entity_id
_entity_poly.type
_entity_poly.pdbx_seq_one_letter_code
_entity_poly.pdbx_strand_id
1 'polypeptide(L)'
;GKHTVKSTSKLQKLFLNYPSLEKYILGNYFNDKKYTLEHNMTIRTLHGKFVKECRRLGIQDYEYPFTLKDNGYDALYSYIKVAVASKQSQMILREGKEAQQRFESSGFGESNSLTALNPYGIVQIDGHKIDMLYSIEWENEQGETIRMPATRAWIIAVIDIATRAIIGYSISPYENYNQYDVLMAVHNSIVPHAKIEFTHKNFQYPINGGYPSLAIPETQWAVFDMIMLDNAKSHLADNTVNKLINDIKCSVNFGAVATPETRGIIERFFKTLETGGFHRLPGT
;
A
#
# COMPACT_ATOMS: atom_id res chain seq x y z
N GLY A 1 -12.23 -12.42 34.57
CA GLY A 1 -11.65 -11.34 33.80
C GLY A 1 -11.66 -10.06 34.63
N LYS A 2 -10.50 -9.54 35.01
CA LYS A 2 -10.36 -8.25 35.72
C LYS A 2 -10.63 -7.13 34.70
N HIS A 3 -11.76 -6.43 34.87
CA HIS A 3 -11.99 -5.16 34.18
C HIS A 3 -10.98 -4.12 34.69
N THR A 4 -9.92 -3.89 33.93
CA THR A 4 -9.01 -2.76 34.14
C THR A 4 -9.77 -1.48 33.77
N VAL A 5 -10.17 -0.69 34.75
CA VAL A 5 -10.71 0.65 34.58
C VAL A 5 -9.60 1.46 33.91
N LYS A 6 -9.75 1.80 32.61
CA LYS A 6 -8.84 2.70 31.93
C LYS A 6 -8.83 4.04 32.66
N SER A 7 -7.71 4.44 33.24
CA SER A 7 -7.58 5.73 33.93
C SER A 7 -7.83 6.85 32.91
N THR A 8 -8.77 7.71 33.22
CA THR A 8 -9.12 8.87 32.40
C THR A 8 -7.90 9.77 32.25
N SER A 9 -7.47 10.11 31.03
CA SER A 9 -6.30 10.97 30.82
C SER A 9 -6.52 12.38 31.38
N LYS A 10 -5.42 13.09 31.74
CA LYS A 10 -5.50 14.49 32.24
C LYS A 10 -6.26 15.38 31.26
N LEU A 11 -6.09 15.22 29.96
CA LEU A 11 -6.80 15.97 28.94
C LEU A 11 -8.30 15.65 28.93
N GLN A 12 -8.68 14.38 29.07
CA GLN A 12 -10.10 13.98 29.16
C GLN A 12 -10.76 14.57 30.42
N LYS A 13 -10.05 14.62 31.55
CA LYS A 13 -10.54 15.28 32.76
C LYS A 13 -10.73 16.78 32.55
N LEU A 14 -9.80 17.43 31.83
CA LEU A 14 -9.94 18.83 31.46
C LEU A 14 -11.19 19.07 30.62
N PHE A 15 -11.44 18.23 29.60
CA PHE A 15 -12.61 18.34 28.74
C PHE A 15 -13.92 18.04 29.46
N LEU A 16 -13.92 17.16 30.46
CA LEU A 16 -15.08 16.95 31.34
C LEU A 16 -15.41 18.18 32.17
N ASN A 17 -14.36 18.88 32.67
CA ASN A 17 -14.55 20.12 33.45
C ASN A 17 -14.92 21.31 32.55
N TYR A 18 -14.45 21.32 31.30
CA TYR A 18 -14.70 22.39 30.31
C TYR A 18 -15.23 21.81 28.96
N PRO A 19 -16.50 21.40 28.91
CA PRO A 19 -17.05 20.79 27.68
C PRO A 19 -17.06 21.75 26.48
N SER A 20 -17.10 23.04 26.72
CA SER A 20 -17.00 24.08 25.68
C SER A 20 -15.63 24.09 25.00
N LEU A 21 -14.55 23.79 25.73
CA LEU A 21 -13.20 23.67 25.19
C LEU A 21 -13.08 22.50 24.22
N GLU A 22 -13.61 21.35 24.57
CA GLU A 22 -13.64 20.18 23.69
C GLU A 22 -14.38 20.47 22.37
N LYS A 23 -15.60 21.05 22.47
CA LYS A 23 -16.39 21.45 21.30
C LYS A 23 -15.65 22.47 20.44
N TYR A 24 -14.98 23.44 21.04
CA TYR A 24 -14.17 24.45 20.34
C TYR A 24 -13.02 23.79 19.59
N ILE A 25 -12.27 22.89 20.21
CA ILE A 25 -11.13 22.20 19.60
C ILE A 25 -11.58 21.29 18.45
N LEU A 26 -12.58 20.46 18.67
CA LEU A 26 -13.10 19.56 17.64
C LEU A 26 -13.74 20.34 16.48
N GLY A 27 -14.50 21.40 16.76
CA GLY A 27 -15.09 22.25 15.74
C GLY A 27 -14.05 22.96 14.87
N ASN A 28 -12.97 23.48 15.48
CA ASN A 28 -11.85 24.05 14.72
C ASN A 28 -11.14 22.99 13.88
N TYR A 29 -10.93 21.80 14.41
CA TYR A 29 -10.24 20.73 13.69
C TYR A 29 -11.05 20.18 12.53
N PHE A 30 -12.35 19.98 12.70
CA PHE A 30 -13.26 19.43 11.68
C PHE A 30 -13.92 20.49 10.77
N ASN A 31 -13.40 21.72 10.76
CA ASN A 31 -13.86 22.80 9.90
C ASN A 31 -15.35 23.17 10.08
N ASP A 32 -15.85 23.08 11.30
CA ASP A 32 -17.18 23.59 11.62
C ASP A 32 -17.19 25.11 11.44
N LYS A 33 -18.00 25.62 10.51
CA LYS A 33 -18.11 27.06 10.17
C LYS A 33 -18.43 27.94 11.36
N LYS A 34 -18.98 27.37 12.42
CA LYS A 34 -19.25 28.08 13.68
C LYS A 34 -17.96 28.46 14.41
N TYR A 35 -16.87 27.72 14.23
CA TYR A 35 -15.62 27.89 14.99
C TYR A 35 -14.45 28.34 14.14
N THR A 36 -14.44 28.09 12.85
CA THR A 36 -13.33 28.47 11.97
C THR A 36 -13.75 28.66 10.52
N LEU A 37 -13.02 29.53 9.81
CA LEU A 37 -13.06 29.67 8.35
C LEU A 37 -11.84 29.03 7.67
N GLU A 38 -10.90 28.50 8.45
CA GLU A 38 -9.67 27.89 7.95
C GLU A 38 -9.96 26.45 7.48
N HIS A 39 -9.68 26.13 6.21
CA HIS A 39 -9.95 24.81 5.64
C HIS A 39 -8.96 23.73 6.03
N ASN A 40 -7.71 24.09 6.35
CA ASN A 40 -6.65 23.12 6.67
C ASN A 40 -5.89 23.55 7.92
N MET A 41 -6.37 23.12 9.08
CA MET A 41 -5.72 23.42 10.35
C MET A 41 -4.76 22.31 10.75
N THR A 42 -3.47 22.64 10.92
CA THR A 42 -2.49 21.68 11.45
C THR A 42 -2.71 21.47 12.95
N ILE A 43 -2.28 20.33 13.49
CA ILE A 43 -2.37 20.07 14.93
C ILE A 43 -1.53 21.10 15.72
N ARG A 44 -0.43 21.60 15.15
CA ARG A 44 0.37 22.67 15.79
C ARG A 44 -0.40 23.96 15.91
N THR A 45 -1.13 24.38 14.86
CA THR A 45 -2.00 25.57 14.89
C THR A 45 -3.15 25.36 15.85
N LEU A 46 -3.77 24.18 15.85
CA LEU A 46 -4.84 23.80 16.78
C LEU A 46 -4.37 23.85 18.23
N HIS A 47 -3.16 23.38 18.53
CA HIS A 47 -2.57 23.45 19.86
C HIS A 47 -2.37 24.91 20.30
N GLY A 48 -1.93 25.77 19.40
CA GLY A 48 -1.87 27.22 19.71
C GLY A 48 -3.22 27.81 20.10
N LYS A 49 -4.30 27.41 19.42
CA LYS A 49 -5.68 27.81 19.78
C LYS A 49 -6.12 27.16 21.10
N PHE A 50 -5.75 25.91 21.35
CA PHE A 50 -6.02 25.20 22.62
C PHE A 50 -5.40 25.95 23.81
N VAL A 51 -4.13 26.30 23.73
CA VAL A 51 -3.41 27.06 24.78
C VAL A 51 -4.06 28.40 25.03
N LYS A 52 -4.41 29.14 23.97
CA LYS A 52 -5.09 30.45 24.10
C LYS A 52 -6.46 30.30 24.76
N GLU A 53 -7.23 29.30 24.40
CA GLU A 53 -8.55 29.08 24.95
C GLU A 53 -8.50 28.60 26.40
N CYS A 54 -7.52 27.79 26.80
CA CYS A 54 -7.28 27.43 28.19
C CYS A 54 -7.03 28.67 29.05
N ARG A 55 -6.20 29.63 28.58
CA ARG A 55 -5.96 30.89 29.28
C ARG A 55 -7.22 31.75 29.35
N ARG A 56 -8.02 31.80 28.27
CA ARG A 56 -9.31 32.52 28.25
C ARG A 56 -10.31 31.97 29.27
N LEU A 57 -10.26 30.68 29.52
CA LEU A 57 -11.08 29.96 30.51
C LEU A 57 -10.56 30.13 31.95
N GLY A 58 -9.47 30.88 32.16
CA GLY A 58 -8.90 31.15 33.46
C GLY A 58 -8.05 30.04 34.07
N ILE A 59 -7.63 29.04 33.26
CA ILE A 59 -6.75 27.96 33.74
C ILE A 59 -5.38 28.55 34.06
N GLN A 60 -4.90 28.30 35.27
CA GLN A 60 -3.68 28.90 35.82
C GLN A 60 -2.42 28.14 35.41
N ASP A 61 -1.25 28.78 35.44
CA ASP A 61 0.02 28.20 35.03
C ASP A 61 0.45 26.96 35.87
N TYR A 62 -0.09 26.82 37.09
CA TYR A 62 0.14 25.62 37.94
C TYR A 62 -0.87 24.50 37.68
N GLU A 63 -1.77 24.65 36.74
CA GLU A 63 -2.76 23.65 36.35
C GLU A 63 -2.42 23.02 35.01
N TYR A 64 -2.97 21.81 34.75
CA TYR A 64 -2.87 21.18 33.43
C TYR A 64 -3.67 22.03 32.41
N PRO A 65 -3.12 22.31 31.20
CA PRO A 65 -1.95 21.71 30.57
C PRO A 65 -0.61 22.41 30.86
N PHE A 66 -0.58 23.57 31.51
CA PHE A 66 0.59 24.43 31.65
C PHE A 66 1.69 23.83 32.55
N THR A 67 1.38 22.86 33.36
CA THR A 67 2.36 22.08 34.14
C THR A 67 3.27 21.19 33.31
N LEU A 68 2.98 21.03 32.00
CA LEU A 68 3.79 20.22 31.08
C LEU A 68 4.66 21.12 30.19
N LYS A 69 5.86 20.66 29.83
CA LYS A 69 6.77 21.39 28.93
C LYS A 69 6.17 21.65 27.55
N ASP A 70 5.35 20.73 27.07
CA ASP A 70 4.67 20.78 25.78
C ASP A 70 3.29 21.43 25.85
N ASN A 71 2.88 21.93 27.00
CA ASN A 71 1.54 22.44 27.26
C ASN A 71 0.42 21.53 26.77
N GLY A 72 0.62 20.20 26.90
CA GLY A 72 -0.36 19.18 26.55
C GLY A 72 -0.44 18.85 25.04
N TYR A 73 0.58 19.20 24.25
CA TYR A 73 0.60 18.94 22.81
C TYR A 73 0.44 17.46 22.48
N ASP A 74 1.23 16.59 23.10
CA ASP A 74 1.20 15.14 22.83
C ASP A 74 -0.14 14.50 23.19
N ALA A 75 -0.74 14.95 24.30
CA ALA A 75 -2.06 14.49 24.71
C ALA A 75 -3.15 14.94 23.72
N LEU A 76 -3.08 16.20 23.25
CA LEU A 76 -4.00 16.73 22.24
C LEU A 76 -3.84 16.00 20.91
N TYR A 77 -2.60 15.76 20.47
CA TYR A 77 -2.30 15.00 19.24
C TYR A 77 -2.92 13.62 19.30
N SER A 78 -2.72 12.87 20.40
CA SER A 78 -3.28 11.54 20.59
C SER A 78 -4.80 11.54 20.63
N TYR A 79 -5.39 12.54 21.29
CA TYR A 79 -6.83 12.73 21.37
C TYR A 79 -7.45 12.97 19.98
N ILE A 80 -6.85 13.87 19.18
CA ILE A 80 -7.32 14.17 17.83
C ILE A 80 -7.22 12.93 16.95
N LYS A 81 -6.14 12.13 17.03
CA LYS A 81 -6.05 10.87 16.28
C LYS A 81 -7.23 9.92 16.58
N VAL A 82 -7.59 9.78 17.85
CA VAL A 82 -8.73 8.94 18.25
C VAL A 82 -10.06 9.55 17.78
N ALA A 83 -10.21 10.87 17.88
CA ALA A 83 -11.42 11.57 17.45
C ALA A 83 -11.60 11.49 15.93
N VAL A 84 -10.52 11.57 15.14
CA VAL A 84 -10.50 11.37 13.70
C VAL A 84 -10.96 9.95 13.38
N ALA A 85 -10.45 8.94 14.07
CA ALA A 85 -10.85 7.55 13.88
C ALA A 85 -12.34 7.30 14.19
N SER A 86 -12.96 8.09 15.05
CA SER A 86 -14.36 7.91 15.46
C SER A 86 -15.39 8.75 14.68
N LYS A 87 -14.95 9.77 13.92
CA LYS A 87 -15.84 10.75 13.27
C LYS A 87 -15.65 10.84 11.75
N GLN A 88 -15.95 9.77 11.08
CA GLN A 88 -15.79 9.53 9.64
C GLN A 88 -16.36 10.63 8.73
N SER A 89 -17.62 11.00 8.96
CA SER A 89 -18.33 11.97 8.14
C SER A 89 -17.76 13.40 8.23
N GLN A 90 -17.08 13.73 9.34
CA GLN A 90 -16.49 15.06 9.54
C GLN A 90 -15.11 15.21 8.91
N MET A 91 -14.38 14.11 8.66
CA MET A 91 -13.14 14.15 7.88
C MET A 91 -13.36 14.46 6.40
N ILE A 92 -14.43 13.96 5.83
CA ILE A 92 -14.82 14.23 4.44
C ILE A 92 -15.05 15.73 4.22
N LEU A 93 -15.63 16.42 5.20
CA LEU A 93 -15.84 17.87 5.15
C LEU A 93 -14.53 18.68 5.23
N ARG A 94 -13.48 18.09 5.83
CA ARG A 94 -12.18 18.75 6.00
C ARG A 94 -11.26 18.59 4.79
N GLU A 95 -11.14 17.39 4.25
CA GLU A 95 -10.09 17.02 3.30
C GLU A 95 -10.61 16.74 1.88
N GLY A 96 -11.93 16.80 1.65
CA GLY A 96 -12.54 16.64 0.34
C GLY A 96 -12.58 15.19 -0.18
N LYS A 97 -12.85 15.05 -1.48
CA LYS A 97 -13.04 13.73 -2.11
C LYS A 97 -11.83 12.79 -2.04
N GLU A 98 -10.60 13.34 -2.00
CA GLU A 98 -9.39 12.50 -1.88
C GLU A 98 -9.26 11.86 -0.49
N ALA A 99 -9.69 12.57 0.56
CA ALA A 99 -9.73 12.00 1.89
C ALA A 99 -10.86 10.98 2.04
N GLN A 100 -11.96 11.20 1.36
CA GLN A 100 -13.02 10.21 1.26
C GLN A 100 -12.51 8.91 0.65
N GLN A 101 -11.77 8.99 -0.46
CA GLN A 101 -11.16 7.82 -1.11
C GLN A 101 -10.11 7.14 -0.21
N ARG A 102 -9.24 7.89 0.45
CA ARG A 102 -8.26 7.34 1.41
C ARG A 102 -8.93 6.71 2.62
N PHE A 103 -10.05 7.24 3.04
CA PHE A 103 -10.79 6.75 4.20
C PHE A 103 -11.66 5.54 3.87
N GLU A 104 -12.36 5.53 2.74
CA GLU A 104 -13.09 4.38 2.21
C GLU A 104 -12.14 3.20 1.93
N SER A 105 -10.86 3.52 1.72
CA SER A 105 -9.78 2.54 1.53
C SER A 105 -9.10 2.09 2.83
N SER A 106 -9.20 2.84 3.91
CA SER A 106 -8.73 2.41 5.23
C SER A 106 -9.89 1.74 5.97
N GLY A 107 -10.03 0.42 5.79
CA GLY A 107 -11.02 -0.35 6.54
C GLY A 107 -10.88 -0.11 8.04
N PHE A 108 -11.97 0.30 8.71
CA PHE A 108 -12.07 0.25 10.16
C PHE A 108 -12.24 -1.20 10.58
N GLY A 109 -11.20 -1.77 11.05
CA GLY A 109 -11.11 -3.07 11.67
C GLY A 109 -9.72 -3.18 12.26
N GLU A 110 -9.52 -4.05 13.22
CA GLU A 110 -8.17 -4.54 13.49
C GLU A 110 -7.57 -4.84 12.12
N SER A 111 -6.37 -4.33 11.85
CA SER A 111 -5.66 -4.65 10.62
C SER A 111 -5.40 -6.15 10.66
N ASN A 112 -6.37 -6.93 10.20
CA ASN A 112 -6.17 -8.29 9.79
C ASN A 112 -5.32 -8.20 8.52
N SER A 113 -4.05 -7.82 8.72
CA SER A 113 -3.03 -8.10 7.74
C SER A 113 -3.15 -9.60 7.53
N LEU A 114 -3.60 -10.02 6.35
CA LEU A 114 -3.58 -11.42 5.95
C LEU A 114 -2.15 -11.89 6.14
N THR A 115 -1.89 -12.51 7.28
CA THR A 115 -0.57 -13.00 7.63
C THR A 115 -0.43 -14.33 6.91
N ALA A 116 0.26 -14.31 5.78
CA ALA A 116 0.66 -15.55 5.13
C ALA A 116 1.67 -16.25 6.04
N LEU A 117 1.25 -17.34 6.66
CA LEU A 117 2.08 -18.14 7.56
C LEU A 117 2.96 -19.12 6.77
N ASN A 118 2.49 -19.57 5.61
CA ASN A 118 3.17 -20.59 4.82
C ASN A 118 3.56 -20.05 3.43
N PRO A 119 4.71 -20.48 2.88
CA PRO A 119 5.04 -20.27 1.48
C PRO A 119 3.90 -20.78 0.57
N TYR A 120 3.63 -20.05 -0.51
CA TYR A 120 2.52 -20.31 -1.45
C TYR A 120 1.11 -20.24 -0.85
N GLY A 121 0.95 -19.85 0.42
CA GLY A 121 -0.37 -19.63 1.00
C GLY A 121 -1.08 -18.43 0.36
N ILE A 122 -0.41 -17.30 0.30
CA ILE A 122 -0.95 -16.08 -0.30
C ILE A 122 0.09 -15.45 -1.22
N VAL A 123 -0.29 -15.22 -2.46
CA VAL A 123 0.52 -14.49 -3.44
C VAL A 123 -0.14 -13.19 -3.83
N GLN A 124 0.65 -12.21 -4.19
CA GLN A 124 0.18 -10.94 -4.71
C GLN A 124 0.68 -10.76 -6.13
N ILE A 125 -0.19 -10.28 -7.03
CA ILE A 125 0.17 -9.93 -8.39
C ILE A 125 -0.12 -8.46 -8.65
N ASP A 126 0.80 -7.79 -9.31
CA ASP A 126 0.62 -6.42 -9.77
C ASP A 126 1.50 -6.14 -10.98
N GLY A 127 1.13 -5.12 -11.75
CA GLY A 127 1.85 -4.67 -12.93
C GLY A 127 2.48 -3.30 -12.72
N HIS A 128 3.75 -3.18 -13.08
CA HIS A 128 4.52 -1.96 -12.98
C HIS A 128 5.06 -1.54 -14.35
N LYS A 129 4.90 -0.26 -14.70
CA LYS A 129 5.43 0.30 -15.94
C LYS A 129 6.90 0.66 -15.75
N ILE A 130 7.77 -0.02 -16.49
CA ILE A 130 9.23 0.18 -16.37
C ILE A 130 9.60 1.56 -16.94
N ASP A 131 10.34 2.34 -16.17
CA ASP A 131 10.83 3.65 -16.61
C ASP A 131 12.14 3.52 -17.40
N MET A 132 12.05 2.83 -18.54
CA MET A 132 13.17 2.62 -19.45
C MET A 132 12.68 2.59 -20.89
N LEU A 133 13.40 3.27 -21.76
CA LEU A 133 13.21 3.17 -23.20
C LEU A 133 14.00 1.99 -23.73
N TYR A 134 13.41 1.18 -24.59
CA TYR A 134 14.06 0.05 -25.22
C TYR A 134 13.66 -0.06 -26.69
N SER A 135 14.37 -0.88 -27.45
CA SER A 135 14.01 -1.23 -28.80
C SER A 135 13.84 -2.73 -28.91
N ILE A 136 12.90 -3.14 -29.74
CA ILE A 136 12.71 -4.54 -30.10
C ILE A 136 13.45 -4.77 -31.41
N GLU A 137 14.28 -5.79 -31.45
CA GLU A 137 14.99 -6.23 -32.64
C GLU A 137 14.54 -7.63 -32.99
N TRP A 138 14.28 -7.86 -34.26
CA TRP A 138 14.01 -9.20 -34.78
C TRP A 138 14.58 -9.33 -36.19
N GLU A 139 14.85 -10.55 -36.58
CA GLU A 139 15.30 -10.89 -37.92
C GLU A 139 14.07 -11.22 -38.78
N ASN A 140 13.94 -10.62 -39.97
CA ASN A 140 12.90 -10.95 -40.91
C ASN A 140 13.27 -12.23 -41.71
N GLU A 141 12.35 -12.73 -42.56
CA GLU A 141 12.57 -13.91 -43.37
C GLU A 141 13.75 -13.76 -44.37
N GLN A 142 14.18 -12.53 -44.65
CA GLN A 142 15.30 -12.23 -45.53
C GLN A 142 16.64 -12.12 -44.76
N GLY A 143 16.64 -12.35 -43.44
CA GLY A 143 17.84 -12.25 -42.60
C GLY A 143 18.23 -10.80 -42.27
N GLU A 144 17.34 -9.83 -42.48
CA GLU A 144 17.60 -8.42 -42.14
C GLU A 144 17.13 -8.15 -40.68
N THR A 145 17.99 -7.48 -39.90
CA THR A 145 17.63 -7.05 -38.55
C THR A 145 16.73 -5.82 -38.60
N ILE A 146 15.49 -5.96 -38.21
CA ILE A 146 14.54 -4.88 -38.07
C ILE A 146 14.57 -4.42 -36.60
N ARG A 147 14.73 -3.10 -36.41
CA ARG A 147 14.73 -2.47 -35.11
C ARG A 147 13.57 -1.48 -35.01
N MET A 148 12.73 -1.65 -33.98
CA MET A 148 11.60 -0.77 -33.70
C MET A 148 11.74 -0.20 -32.28
N PRO A 149 11.72 1.14 -32.11
CA PRO A 149 11.64 1.73 -30.79
C PRO A 149 10.33 1.32 -30.14
N ALA A 150 10.40 0.78 -28.93
CA ALA A 150 9.23 0.39 -28.17
C ALA A 150 8.92 1.45 -27.10
N THR A 151 7.66 1.54 -26.74
CA THR A 151 7.23 2.30 -25.58
C THR A 151 7.67 1.57 -24.29
N ARG A 152 7.54 2.25 -23.14
CA ARG A 152 7.86 1.65 -21.84
C ARG A 152 7.10 0.34 -21.65
N ALA A 153 7.82 -0.74 -21.37
CA ALA A 153 7.22 -2.05 -21.08
C ALA A 153 6.56 -2.09 -19.70
N TRP A 154 5.67 -3.04 -19.55
CA TRP A 154 5.14 -3.43 -18.24
C TRP A 154 5.81 -4.72 -17.77
N ILE A 155 6.14 -4.79 -16.49
CA ILE A 155 6.44 -6.03 -15.81
C ILE A 155 5.28 -6.37 -14.88
N ILE A 156 4.73 -7.55 -15.04
CA ILE A 156 3.70 -8.10 -14.17
C ILE A 156 4.38 -9.16 -13.31
N ALA A 157 4.41 -8.97 -11.99
CA ALA A 157 5.13 -9.85 -11.08
C ALA A 157 4.17 -10.54 -10.11
N VAL A 158 4.48 -11.79 -9.77
CA VAL A 158 3.82 -12.58 -8.74
C VAL A 158 4.79 -12.78 -7.58
N ILE A 159 4.45 -12.23 -6.41
CA ILE A 159 5.26 -12.32 -5.20
C ILE A 159 4.56 -13.15 -4.13
N ASP A 160 5.27 -14.06 -3.51
CA ASP A 160 4.79 -14.78 -2.34
C ASP A 160 4.87 -13.89 -1.10
N ILE A 161 3.75 -13.74 -0.38
CA ILE A 161 3.64 -12.82 0.76
C ILE A 161 4.46 -13.31 1.95
N ALA A 162 4.55 -14.60 2.19
CA ALA A 162 5.27 -15.17 3.33
C ALA A 162 6.79 -15.01 3.17
N THR A 163 7.32 -15.42 2.02
CA THR A 163 8.77 -15.48 1.77
C THR A 163 9.34 -14.22 1.13
N ARG A 164 8.49 -13.39 0.51
CA ARG A 164 8.86 -12.24 -0.34
C ARG A 164 9.57 -12.64 -1.64
N ALA A 165 9.56 -13.91 -1.98
CA ALA A 165 10.14 -14.40 -3.22
C ALA A 165 9.26 -14.04 -4.42
N ILE A 166 9.89 -13.63 -5.52
CA ILE A 166 9.22 -13.55 -6.81
C ILE A 166 9.15 -14.96 -7.35
N ILE A 167 7.94 -15.45 -7.52
CA ILE A 167 7.69 -16.82 -8.00
C ILE A 167 7.43 -16.89 -9.50
N GLY A 168 7.04 -15.77 -10.12
CA GLY A 168 6.84 -15.67 -11.55
C GLY A 168 6.68 -14.24 -12.02
N TYR A 169 6.85 -14.01 -13.31
CA TYR A 169 6.59 -12.71 -13.95
C TYR A 169 6.28 -12.87 -15.43
N SER A 170 5.73 -11.81 -16.02
CA SER A 170 5.64 -11.62 -17.47
C SER A 170 6.05 -10.19 -17.84
N ILE A 171 6.42 -9.99 -19.09
CA ILE A 171 6.74 -8.68 -19.65
C ILE A 171 5.78 -8.41 -20.81
N SER A 172 5.09 -7.27 -20.75
CA SER A 172 4.24 -6.79 -21.85
C SER A 172 4.91 -5.61 -22.53
N PRO A 173 5.19 -5.70 -23.83
CA PRO A 173 5.79 -4.63 -24.62
C PRO A 173 4.77 -3.56 -25.05
N TYR A 174 3.52 -3.73 -24.70
CA TYR A 174 2.43 -2.86 -25.13
C TYR A 174 2.26 -1.65 -24.20
N GLU A 175 1.57 -0.63 -24.71
CA GLU A 175 1.27 0.57 -23.93
C GLU A 175 0.50 0.27 -22.63
N ASN A 176 -0.39 -0.72 -22.70
CA ASN A 176 -1.15 -1.27 -21.54
C ASN A 176 -1.09 -2.79 -21.59
N TYR A 177 -0.85 -3.41 -20.45
CA TYR A 177 -0.94 -4.86 -20.35
C TYR A 177 -2.40 -5.33 -20.30
N ASN A 178 -2.63 -6.56 -20.66
CA ASN A 178 -3.94 -7.18 -20.77
C ASN A 178 -4.06 -8.47 -19.92
N GLN A 179 -5.22 -9.10 -19.98
CA GLN A 179 -5.49 -10.35 -19.22
C GLN A 179 -4.52 -11.48 -19.53
N TYR A 180 -4.02 -11.58 -20.77
CA TYR A 180 -3.09 -12.64 -21.15
C TYR A 180 -1.72 -12.44 -20.51
N ASP A 181 -1.28 -11.20 -20.35
CA ASP A 181 -0.04 -10.87 -19.65
C ASP A 181 -0.12 -11.28 -18.17
N VAL A 182 -1.29 -11.04 -17.52
CA VAL A 182 -1.55 -11.49 -16.14
C VAL A 182 -1.55 -13.01 -16.04
N LEU A 183 -2.27 -13.70 -16.94
CA LEU A 183 -2.32 -15.14 -16.95
C LEU A 183 -0.95 -15.77 -17.26
N MET A 184 -0.14 -15.12 -18.08
CA MET A 184 1.23 -15.56 -18.36
C MET A 184 2.11 -15.43 -17.11
N ALA A 185 1.99 -14.36 -16.33
CA ALA A 185 2.70 -14.21 -15.06
C ALA A 185 2.30 -15.33 -14.06
N VAL A 186 1.00 -15.64 -13.99
CA VAL A 186 0.49 -16.74 -13.17
C VAL A 186 0.99 -18.09 -13.68
N HIS A 187 0.92 -18.35 -14.98
CA HIS A 187 1.48 -19.57 -15.58
C HIS A 187 2.95 -19.73 -15.21
N ASN A 188 3.74 -18.67 -15.40
CA ASN A 188 5.17 -18.67 -15.07
C ASN A 188 5.45 -18.80 -13.56
N SER A 189 4.48 -18.56 -12.69
CA SER A 189 4.64 -18.78 -11.25
C SER A 189 4.46 -20.25 -10.82
N ILE A 190 3.88 -21.07 -11.68
CA ILE A 190 3.55 -22.48 -11.41
C ILE A 190 4.50 -23.42 -12.14
N VAL A 191 4.80 -23.11 -13.40
CA VAL A 191 5.67 -23.97 -14.25
C VAL A 191 7.11 -23.87 -13.75
N PRO A 192 7.84 -25.01 -13.67
CA PRO A 192 9.24 -24.99 -13.30
C PRO A 192 10.07 -24.11 -14.23
N HIS A 193 10.87 -23.24 -13.66
CA HIS A 193 11.76 -22.37 -14.43
C HIS A 193 12.97 -23.14 -14.90
N ALA A 194 13.38 -22.89 -16.14
CA ALA A 194 14.68 -23.32 -16.65
C ALA A 194 15.75 -22.29 -16.28
N LYS A 195 16.98 -22.77 -16.05
CA LYS A 195 18.11 -21.88 -15.86
C LYS A 195 18.42 -21.15 -17.17
N ILE A 196 18.42 -19.82 -17.13
CA ILE A 196 18.73 -19.00 -18.30
C ILE A 196 20.26 -18.88 -18.41
N GLU A 197 20.79 -19.12 -19.59
CA GLU A 197 22.17 -18.81 -19.92
C GLU A 197 22.26 -17.34 -20.30
N PHE A 198 23.07 -16.58 -19.54
CA PHE A 198 23.27 -15.17 -19.84
C PHE A 198 24.28 -15.00 -20.97
N THR A 199 23.93 -14.24 -21.98
CA THR A 199 24.86 -13.87 -23.07
C THR A 199 25.96 -12.94 -22.60
N HIS A 200 25.72 -12.13 -21.57
CA HIS A 200 26.70 -11.21 -21.01
C HIS A 200 27.47 -11.84 -19.86
N LYS A 201 28.81 -11.86 -19.96
CA LYS A 201 29.73 -12.54 -19.00
C LYS A 201 29.64 -12.08 -17.56
N ASN A 202 29.16 -10.85 -17.30
CA ASN A 202 29.03 -10.29 -15.98
C ASN A 202 27.71 -10.66 -15.28
N PHE A 203 26.79 -11.30 -16.00
CA PHE A 203 25.54 -11.78 -15.41
C PHE A 203 25.66 -13.24 -15.04
N GLN A 204 25.34 -13.53 -13.79
CA GLN A 204 25.27 -14.89 -13.28
C GLN A 204 24.25 -14.97 -12.15
N TYR A 205 23.67 -16.13 -11.96
CA TYR A 205 22.84 -16.35 -10.78
C TYR A 205 23.70 -16.28 -9.52
N PRO A 206 23.21 -15.60 -8.46
CA PRO A 206 23.81 -15.76 -7.14
C PRO A 206 23.87 -17.24 -6.74
N ILE A 207 24.79 -17.61 -5.86
CA ILE A 207 25.04 -19.01 -5.44
C ILE A 207 23.74 -19.72 -4.99
N ASN A 208 22.87 -18.99 -4.27
CA ASN A 208 21.56 -19.48 -3.79
C ASN A 208 20.42 -18.64 -4.36
N GLY A 209 20.60 -18.03 -5.52
CA GLY A 209 19.60 -17.19 -6.17
C GLY A 209 18.91 -17.88 -7.34
N GLY A 210 17.84 -17.26 -7.77
CA GLY A 210 16.99 -17.76 -8.83
C GLY A 210 15.54 -17.92 -8.35
N TYR A 211 14.73 -18.53 -9.19
CA TYR A 211 13.36 -18.84 -8.80
C TYR A 211 13.32 -19.98 -7.79
N PRO A 212 12.32 -20.02 -6.90
CA PRO A 212 12.15 -21.13 -5.95
C PRO A 212 12.17 -22.50 -6.65
N SER A 213 11.50 -22.65 -7.79
CA SER A 213 11.45 -23.90 -8.55
C SER A 213 12.81 -24.39 -9.12
N LEU A 214 13.81 -23.49 -9.19
CA LEU A 214 15.19 -23.87 -9.54
C LEU A 214 15.99 -24.34 -8.34
N ALA A 215 15.76 -23.71 -7.18
CA ALA A 215 16.54 -23.96 -5.97
C ALA A 215 15.95 -25.05 -5.07
N ILE A 216 14.62 -25.22 -5.11
CA ILE A 216 13.84 -26.09 -4.22
C ILE A 216 12.91 -26.97 -5.08
N PRO A 217 13.29 -28.24 -5.35
CA PRO A 217 12.52 -29.12 -6.22
C PRO A 217 11.05 -29.30 -5.81
N GLU A 218 10.75 -29.22 -4.53
CA GLU A 218 9.40 -29.36 -3.96
C GLU A 218 8.46 -28.22 -4.35
N THR A 219 9.00 -27.11 -4.84
CA THR A 219 8.20 -25.97 -5.32
C THR A 219 7.89 -26.03 -6.82
N GLN A 220 8.37 -27.05 -7.52
CA GLN A 220 8.01 -27.28 -8.92
C GLN A 220 6.53 -27.66 -9.02
N TRP A 221 5.80 -26.97 -9.90
CA TRP A 221 4.35 -27.12 -10.09
C TRP A 221 3.53 -26.76 -8.84
N ALA A 222 4.14 -26.08 -7.87
CA ALA A 222 3.40 -25.63 -6.69
C ALA A 222 2.36 -24.58 -7.08
N VAL A 223 1.15 -24.72 -6.54
CA VAL A 223 0.05 -23.79 -6.68
C VAL A 223 -0.15 -23.07 -5.36
N PHE A 224 -0.62 -21.84 -5.40
CA PHE A 224 -0.90 -21.05 -4.22
C PHE A 224 -2.39 -21.16 -3.85
N ASP A 225 -2.69 -21.00 -2.54
CA ASP A 225 -4.06 -21.11 -2.02
C ASP A 225 -4.89 -19.87 -2.37
N MET A 226 -4.27 -18.69 -2.35
CA MET A 226 -4.94 -17.42 -2.61
C MET A 226 -4.08 -16.47 -3.44
N ILE A 227 -4.71 -15.80 -4.40
CA ILE A 227 -4.10 -14.71 -5.15
C ILE A 227 -4.77 -13.38 -4.85
N MET A 228 -3.98 -12.34 -4.55
CA MET A 228 -4.43 -10.97 -4.36
C MET A 228 -4.25 -10.18 -5.65
N LEU A 229 -5.35 -9.64 -6.18
CA LEU A 229 -5.41 -8.82 -7.39
C LEU A 229 -5.75 -7.37 -7.05
N ASP A 230 -5.33 -6.42 -7.92
CA ASP A 230 -5.77 -5.04 -7.83
C ASP A 230 -7.20 -4.87 -8.37
N ASN A 231 -8.07 -4.27 -7.54
CA ASN A 231 -9.46 -3.98 -7.90
C ASN A 231 -9.59 -2.87 -8.98
N ALA A 232 -8.57 -2.02 -9.15
CA ALA A 232 -8.61 -0.93 -10.14
C ALA A 232 -8.65 -1.42 -11.60
N LYS A 233 -8.41 -2.72 -11.85
CA LYS A 233 -8.41 -3.35 -13.17
C LYS A 233 -9.53 -4.36 -13.34
N SER A 234 -10.71 -4.02 -12.84
CA SER A 234 -11.92 -4.85 -12.89
C SER A 234 -12.32 -5.35 -14.28
N HIS A 235 -11.86 -4.69 -15.37
CA HIS A 235 -12.11 -5.15 -16.74
C HIS A 235 -11.33 -6.41 -17.12
N LEU A 236 -10.30 -6.77 -16.38
CA LEU A 236 -9.58 -8.04 -16.50
C LEU A 236 -10.27 -9.16 -15.72
N ALA A 237 -11.29 -8.81 -14.91
CA ALA A 237 -11.68 -9.61 -13.78
C ALA A 237 -12.38 -10.91 -14.14
N ASP A 238 -13.46 -10.89 -14.91
CA ASP A 238 -14.35 -12.05 -14.97
C ASP A 238 -13.70 -13.28 -15.61
N ASN A 239 -13.05 -13.12 -16.75
CA ASN A 239 -12.44 -14.26 -17.45
C ASN A 239 -11.17 -14.76 -16.73
N THR A 240 -10.34 -13.83 -16.23
CA THR A 240 -9.13 -14.16 -15.45
C THR A 240 -9.50 -14.84 -14.14
N VAL A 241 -10.47 -14.28 -13.41
CA VAL A 241 -10.95 -14.86 -12.14
C VAL A 241 -11.53 -16.24 -12.34
N ASN A 242 -12.37 -16.43 -13.37
CA ASN A 242 -12.92 -17.73 -13.69
C ASN A 242 -11.83 -18.79 -13.97
N LYS A 243 -10.78 -18.44 -14.70
CA LYS A 243 -9.64 -19.33 -14.94
C LYS A 243 -8.85 -19.60 -13.65
N LEU A 244 -8.59 -18.59 -12.82
CA LEU A 244 -7.89 -18.77 -11.54
C LEU A 244 -8.67 -19.71 -10.61
N ILE A 245 -9.99 -19.55 -10.51
CA ILE A 245 -10.83 -20.38 -9.65
C ILE A 245 -11.04 -21.78 -10.25
N ASN A 246 -11.32 -21.88 -11.53
CA ASN A 246 -11.74 -23.14 -12.15
C ASN A 246 -10.57 -24.03 -12.59
N ASP A 247 -9.50 -23.43 -13.11
CA ASP A 247 -8.36 -24.17 -13.65
C ASP A 247 -7.27 -24.35 -12.59
N ILE A 248 -6.92 -23.27 -11.87
CA ILE A 248 -5.85 -23.29 -10.86
C ILE A 248 -6.39 -23.73 -9.49
N LYS A 249 -7.69 -23.54 -9.20
CA LYS A 249 -8.36 -23.87 -7.94
C LYS A 249 -7.90 -22.97 -6.76
N CYS A 250 -7.38 -21.79 -7.04
CA CYS A 250 -7.02 -20.84 -5.99
C CYS A 250 -8.18 -19.89 -5.65
N SER A 251 -8.19 -19.37 -4.43
CA SER A 251 -9.10 -18.30 -4.02
C SER A 251 -8.61 -16.96 -4.58
N VAL A 252 -9.53 -16.09 -5.00
CA VAL A 252 -9.18 -14.76 -5.52
C VAL A 252 -9.66 -13.70 -4.54
N ASN A 253 -8.75 -12.80 -4.16
CA ASN A 253 -9.04 -11.66 -3.29
C ASN A 253 -8.66 -10.36 -4.01
N PHE A 254 -9.63 -9.48 -4.22
CA PHE A 254 -9.39 -8.18 -4.85
C PHE A 254 -8.86 -7.11 -3.89
N GLY A 255 -8.68 -7.43 -2.61
CA GLY A 255 -8.32 -6.46 -1.59
C GLY A 255 -9.41 -5.41 -1.38
N ALA A 256 -9.32 -4.67 -0.30
CA ALA A 256 -10.16 -3.48 -0.14
C ALA A 256 -9.68 -2.39 -1.14
N VAL A 257 -10.64 -1.71 -1.76
CA VAL A 257 -10.34 -0.62 -2.71
C VAL A 257 -9.45 0.41 -2.03
N ALA A 258 -8.30 0.70 -2.66
CA ALA A 258 -7.33 1.70 -2.21
C ALA A 258 -6.75 1.52 -0.78
N THR A 259 -6.42 0.30 -0.37
CA THR A 259 -5.60 0.05 0.83
C THR A 259 -4.11 -0.09 0.46
N PRO A 260 -3.31 0.99 0.54
CA PRO A 260 -1.88 0.97 0.19
C PRO A 260 -1.08 0.00 1.06
N GLU A 261 -1.52 -0.21 2.30
CA GLU A 261 -0.83 -1.03 3.29
C GLU A 261 -0.73 -2.51 2.89
N THR A 262 -1.73 -3.03 2.18
CA THR A 262 -1.72 -4.42 1.70
C THR A 262 -0.82 -4.62 0.50
N ARG A 263 -0.45 -3.55 -0.21
CA ARG A 263 0.39 -3.58 -1.43
C ARG A 263 1.84 -3.24 -1.20
N GLY A 264 2.19 -2.74 -0.02
CA GLY A 264 3.54 -2.28 0.30
C GLY A 264 4.66 -3.31 0.05
N ILE A 265 4.32 -4.59 -0.11
CA ILE A 265 5.28 -5.65 -0.39
C ILE A 265 5.71 -5.61 -1.85
N ILE A 266 4.75 -5.68 -2.78
CA ILE A 266 5.05 -5.69 -4.21
C ILE A 266 5.52 -4.32 -4.71
N GLU A 267 4.99 -3.23 -4.14
CA GLU A 267 5.46 -1.86 -4.44
C GLU A 267 6.93 -1.68 -4.05
N ARG A 268 7.34 -2.21 -2.88
CA ARG A 268 8.75 -2.19 -2.44
C ARG A 268 9.63 -3.00 -3.38
N PHE A 269 9.15 -4.14 -3.87
CA PHE A 269 9.85 -4.92 -4.87
C PHE A 269 10.07 -4.10 -6.14
N PHE A 270 9.05 -3.48 -6.72
CA PHE A 270 9.19 -2.67 -7.92
C PHE A 270 10.13 -1.49 -7.72
N LYS A 271 10.03 -0.79 -6.59
CA LYS A 271 10.97 0.27 -6.24
C LYS A 271 12.42 -0.23 -6.18
N THR A 272 12.65 -1.41 -5.63
CA THR A 272 13.98 -2.03 -5.57
C THR A 272 14.46 -2.41 -6.96
N LEU A 273 13.58 -2.95 -7.80
CA LEU A 273 13.87 -3.34 -9.17
C LEU A 273 14.27 -2.11 -10.03
N GLU A 274 13.57 -0.99 -9.87
CA GLU A 274 13.94 0.26 -10.57
C GLU A 274 15.27 0.81 -10.07
N THR A 275 15.39 1.07 -8.77
CA THR A 275 16.58 1.73 -8.21
C THR A 275 17.82 0.85 -8.25
N GLY A 276 17.68 -0.46 -8.11
CA GLY A 276 18.76 -1.44 -8.14
C GLY A 276 19.11 -1.97 -9.53
N GLY A 277 18.17 -1.88 -10.48
CA GLY A 277 18.25 -2.46 -11.81
C GLY A 277 18.08 -1.44 -12.93
N PHE A 278 16.84 -1.15 -13.31
CA PHE A 278 16.55 -0.40 -14.53
C PHE A 278 17.18 0.99 -14.59
N HIS A 279 17.15 1.78 -13.50
CA HIS A 279 17.77 3.11 -13.47
C HIS A 279 19.31 3.10 -13.60
N ARG A 280 19.94 1.93 -13.65
CA ARG A 280 21.39 1.78 -13.91
C ARG A 280 21.69 1.40 -15.36
N LEU A 281 20.67 1.16 -16.16
CA LEU A 281 20.83 0.81 -17.56
C LEU A 281 20.81 2.08 -18.43
N PRO A 282 21.56 2.10 -19.54
CA PRO A 282 21.47 3.21 -20.49
C PRO A 282 20.05 3.23 -21.09
N GLY A 283 19.46 4.44 -21.18
CA GLY A 283 18.12 4.64 -21.72
C GLY A 283 17.04 4.99 -20.68
N THR A 284 17.45 5.20 -19.43
CA THR A 284 16.57 5.72 -18.37
C THR A 284 16.75 7.21 -18.17
#